data_f17004a914a5961dad15dc95ca7e068d
#
_entry.id   f17004a914a5961dad15dc95ca7e068d
#
_cell.length_a   1.000
_cell.length_b   1.000
_cell.length_c   1.000
_cell.angle_alpha   90.00
_cell.angle_beta   90.00
_cell.angle_gamma   90.00
#
_symmetry.space_group_name_H-M   'P 1'
#
loop_
_entity.id
_entity.type
_entity.pdbx_description
1 polymer ?
#
loop_
_entity_poly.entity_id
_entity_poly.type
_entity_poly.pdbx_seq_one_letter_code
_entity_poly.pdbx_strand_id
1 'polypeptide(L)'
;SRTYRYVIANTPTRPAILANFVTWVRGELDIRSMAKSCHYILGERDFSCFRGSACQSQSTYRRVISANIFDYDDLLVFEIKANAFLLHMVRNIMGALLEVGFGKRSANWISQLIEGGDR
;
A
#
# COMPACT_ATOMS: atom_id res chain seq x y z
N SER A 1 -4.32 1.29 -18.37
CA SER A 1 -4.16 1.37 -16.91
C SER A 1 -4.73 0.12 -16.23
N ARG A 2 -4.27 -0.14 -15.02
CA ARG A 2 -4.71 -1.27 -14.22
C ARG A 2 -5.09 -0.79 -12.84
N THR A 3 -6.16 -1.39 -12.30
CA THR A 3 -6.60 -1.12 -10.93
C THR A 3 -6.39 -2.36 -10.09
N TYR A 4 -5.82 -2.17 -8.91
CA TYR A 4 -5.57 -3.25 -7.96
C TYR A 4 -6.18 -2.88 -6.61
N ARG A 5 -6.81 -3.85 -5.95
CA ARG A 5 -7.36 -3.67 -4.61
C ARG A 5 -6.72 -4.65 -3.65
N TYR A 6 -6.24 -4.13 -2.55
CA TYR A 6 -5.68 -4.93 -1.47
C TYR A 6 -6.61 -4.81 -0.27
N VAL A 7 -7.11 -5.94 0.22
CA VAL A 7 -8.15 -5.96 1.24
C VAL A 7 -7.59 -6.49 2.56
N ILE A 8 -7.86 -5.77 3.64
CA ILE A 8 -7.40 -6.09 4.98
C ILE A 8 -8.59 -6.21 5.90
N ALA A 9 -8.63 -7.28 6.69
CA ALA A 9 -9.54 -7.41 7.81
C ALA A 9 -8.84 -6.90 9.07
N ASN A 10 -9.28 -5.73 9.57
CA ASN A 10 -8.72 -5.12 10.77
C ASN A 10 -9.72 -5.28 11.91
N THR A 11 -9.76 -6.48 12.45
CA THR A 11 -10.72 -6.87 13.50
C THR A 11 -9.97 -7.47 14.69
N PRO A 12 -10.56 -7.43 15.91
CA PRO A 12 -9.90 -8.01 17.09
C PRO A 12 -9.65 -9.51 16.96
N THR A 13 -10.54 -10.22 16.25
CA THR A 13 -10.39 -11.66 16.04
C THR A 13 -10.33 -11.94 14.54
N ARG A 14 -9.53 -12.95 14.18
CA ARG A 14 -9.35 -13.33 12.79
C ARG A 14 -10.65 -13.86 12.20
N PRO A 15 -11.14 -13.30 11.08
CA PRO A 15 -12.38 -13.79 10.47
C PRO A 15 -12.13 -15.13 9.79
N ALA A 16 -12.87 -16.16 10.22
CA ALA A 16 -12.69 -17.52 9.70
C ALA A 16 -13.06 -17.64 8.22
N ILE A 17 -14.13 -16.96 7.80
CA ILE A 17 -14.63 -17.07 6.43
C ILE A 17 -13.72 -16.36 5.43
N LEU A 18 -13.11 -15.25 5.81
CA LEU A 18 -12.32 -14.42 4.91
C LEU A 18 -10.83 -14.74 4.94
N ALA A 19 -10.41 -15.72 5.73
CA ALA A 19 -9.00 -15.99 5.99
C ALA A 19 -8.18 -16.29 4.72
N ASN A 20 -8.83 -16.82 3.66
CA ASN A 20 -8.14 -17.17 2.42
C ASN A 20 -8.13 -16.05 1.39
N PHE A 21 -8.88 -14.97 1.60
CA PHE A 21 -9.09 -13.93 0.59
C PHE A 21 -8.60 -12.55 1.02
N VAL A 22 -8.38 -12.34 2.31
CA VAL A 22 -7.95 -11.06 2.83
C VAL A 22 -6.80 -11.27 3.80
N THR A 23 -5.96 -10.24 3.93
CA THR A 23 -4.92 -10.22 4.96
C THR A 23 -5.54 -9.73 6.26
N TRP A 24 -5.33 -10.49 7.34
CA TRP A 24 -5.79 -10.09 8.66
C TRP A 24 -4.70 -9.32 9.39
N VAL A 25 -5.08 -8.15 9.92
CA VAL A 25 -4.16 -7.29 10.67
C VAL A 25 -4.81 -6.93 12.00
N ARG A 26 -4.10 -7.15 13.09
CA ARG A 26 -4.56 -6.88 14.43
C ARG A 26 -3.97 -5.58 14.95
N GLY A 27 -4.78 -4.79 15.65
CA GLY A 27 -4.35 -3.54 16.26
C GLY A 27 -5.08 -2.35 15.69
N GLU A 28 -4.92 -1.20 16.33
CA GLU A 28 -5.57 0.02 15.87
C GLU A 28 -4.76 0.67 14.75
N LEU A 29 -5.47 1.04 13.68
CA LEU A 29 -4.88 1.70 12.53
C LEU A 29 -5.39 3.13 12.43
N ASP A 30 -4.49 4.07 12.23
CA ASP A 30 -4.83 5.48 11.92
C ASP A 30 -5.06 5.59 10.42
N ILE A 31 -6.30 5.37 10.02
CA ILE A 31 -6.69 5.37 8.60
C ILE A 31 -6.49 6.74 7.97
N ARG A 32 -6.69 7.81 8.75
CA ARG A 32 -6.48 9.17 8.25
C ARG A 32 -5.03 9.40 7.82
N SER A 33 -4.08 8.96 8.64
CA SER A 33 -2.66 9.05 8.30
C SER A 33 -2.31 8.19 7.10
N MET A 34 -2.88 6.99 7.00
CA MET A 34 -2.68 6.12 5.85
C MET A 34 -3.23 6.77 4.57
N ALA A 35 -4.43 7.35 4.63
CA ALA A 35 -5.01 8.04 3.49
C ALA A 35 -4.15 9.24 3.06
N LYS A 36 -3.62 9.97 4.03
CA LYS A 36 -2.72 11.09 3.76
C LYS A 36 -1.45 10.61 3.05
N SER A 37 -0.92 9.46 3.46
CA SER A 37 0.27 8.88 2.84
C SER A 37 0.04 8.53 1.37
N CYS A 38 -1.18 8.21 0.98
CA CYS A 38 -1.49 7.87 -0.40
C CYS A 38 -1.20 9.02 -1.37
N HIS A 39 -1.22 10.25 -0.90
CA HIS A 39 -0.90 11.41 -1.74
C HIS A 39 0.56 11.40 -2.20
N TYR A 40 1.45 10.80 -1.43
CA TYR A 40 2.88 10.81 -1.74
C TYR A 40 3.27 9.81 -2.83
N ILE A 41 2.37 8.88 -3.18
CA ILE A 41 2.67 7.90 -4.22
C ILE A 41 2.05 8.28 -5.57
N LEU A 42 1.32 9.40 -5.65
CA LEU A 42 0.68 9.82 -6.89
C LEU A 42 1.71 10.38 -7.89
N GLY A 43 1.43 10.15 -9.17
CA GLY A 43 2.25 10.67 -10.26
C GLY A 43 3.30 9.67 -10.72
N GLU A 44 4.19 10.14 -11.59
CA GLU A 44 5.27 9.31 -12.10
C GLU A 44 6.46 9.39 -11.15
N ARG A 45 6.86 8.24 -10.64
CA ARG A 45 7.92 8.14 -9.65
C ARG A 45 8.71 6.85 -9.82
N ASP A 46 9.89 6.82 -9.24
CA ASP A 46 10.71 5.61 -9.17
C ASP A 46 10.26 4.79 -7.96
N PHE A 47 9.59 3.67 -8.23
CA PHE A 47 9.09 2.77 -7.19
C PHE A 47 10.03 1.61 -6.89
N SER A 48 11.32 1.77 -7.14
CA SER A 48 12.30 0.71 -6.89
C SER A 48 12.29 0.23 -5.44
N CYS A 49 12.00 1.12 -4.48
CA CYS A 49 11.93 0.74 -3.07
C CYS A 49 10.77 -0.22 -2.76
N PHE A 50 9.80 -0.32 -3.66
CA PHE A 50 8.63 -1.19 -3.46
C PHE A 50 8.62 -2.40 -4.39
N ARG A 51 9.66 -2.62 -5.18
CA ARG A 51 9.70 -3.79 -6.05
C ARG A 51 10.06 -5.04 -5.27
N GLY A 52 9.58 -6.19 -5.75
CA GLY A 52 9.99 -7.47 -5.20
C GLY A 52 11.42 -7.82 -5.61
N SER A 53 12.08 -8.66 -4.83
CA SER A 53 13.47 -9.05 -5.08
C SER A 53 13.65 -9.79 -6.41
N ALA A 54 12.59 -10.47 -6.89
CA ALA A 54 12.62 -11.20 -8.15
C ALA A 54 12.11 -10.38 -9.34
N CYS A 55 11.92 -9.07 -9.16
CA CYS A 55 11.42 -8.20 -10.22
C CYS A 55 12.48 -8.06 -11.33
N GLN A 56 12.05 -8.33 -12.57
CA GLN A 56 12.94 -8.28 -13.73
C GLN A 56 12.62 -7.12 -14.67
N SER A 57 11.80 -6.17 -14.25
CA SER A 57 11.52 -4.98 -15.03
C SER A 57 12.77 -4.15 -15.23
N GLN A 58 13.01 -3.70 -16.44
CA GLN A 58 14.15 -2.85 -16.75
C GLN A 58 14.00 -1.44 -16.17
N SER A 59 12.76 -0.94 -16.13
CA SER A 59 12.47 0.35 -15.54
C SER A 59 11.63 0.17 -14.29
N THR A 60 11.97 0.91 -13.23
CA THR A 60 11.21 0.93 -11.98
C THR A 60 10.30 2.15 -11.87
N TYR A 61 10.26 2.97 -12.92
CA TYR A 61 9.34 4.10 -12.96
C TYR A 61 7.95 3.64 -13.31
N ARG A 62 6.97 4.11 -12.55
CA ARG A 62 5.56 3.83 -12.79
C ARG A 62 4.76 5.10 -12.52
N ARG A 63 3.61 5.21 -13.16
CA ARG A 63 2.73 6.35 -12.98
C ARG A 63 1.49 5.90 -12.25
N VAL A 64 1.33 6.38 -11.03
CA VAL A 64 0.15 6.13 -10.21
C VAL A 64 -0.88 7.22 -10.48
N ILE A 65 -2.05 6.81 -10.94
CA ILE A 65 -3.13 7.72 -11.33
C ILE A 65 -3.99 8.06 -10.13
N SER A 66 -4.29 7.06 -9.29
CA SER A 66 -5.06 7.27 -8.07
C SER A 66 -4.65 6.24 -7.03
N ALA A 67 -4.80 6.63 -5.76
CA ALA A 67 -4.52 5.76 -4.63
C ALA A 67 -5.44 6.19 -3.49
N ASN A 68 -6.24 5.26 -3.00
CA ASN A 68 -7.22 5.53 -1.95
C ASN A 68 -7.23 4.41 -0.94
N ILE A 69 -7.51 4.75 0.32
CA ILE A 69 -7.73 3.77 1.35
C ILE A 69 -9.04 4.13 2.03
N PHE A 70 -9.91 3.13 2.23
CA PHE A 70 -11.24 3.37 2.78
C PHE A 70 -11.78 2.12 3.46
N ASP A 71 -12.77 2.32 4.33
CA ASP A 71 -13.47 1.23 5.01
C ASP A 71 -14.64 0.75 4.17
N TYR A 72 -14.86 -0.57 4.17
CA TYR A 72 -16.00 -1.18 3.54
C TYR A 72 -16.38 -2.44 4.33
N ASP A 73 -17.54 -2.42 5.01
CA ASP A 73 -18.09 -3.56 5.77
C ASP A 73 -17.03 -4.22 6.68
N ASP A 74 -16.44 -3.46 7.59
CA ASP A 74 -15.40 -3.91 8.52
C ASP A 74 -14.10 -4.32 7.86
N LEU A 75 -13.98 -4.10 6.56
CA LEU A 75 -12.74 -4.31 5.82
C LEU A 75 -12.10 -2.98 5.51
N LEU A 76 -10.79 -2.99 5.41
CA LEU A 76 -10.02 -1.85 4.95
C LEU A 76 -9.53 -2.15 3.55
N VAL A 77 -9.83 -1.27 2.60
CA VAL A 77 -9.49 -1.48 1.20
C VAL A 77 -8.51 -0.43 0.75
N PHE A 78 -7.37 -0.89 0.20
CA PHE A 78 -6.43 -0.03 -0.49
C PHE A 78 -6.62 -0.24 -1.99
N GLU A 79 -7.06 0.82 -2.69
CA GLU A 79 -7.26 0.77 -4.13
C GLU A 79 -6.24 1.66 -4.82
N ILE A 80 -5.52 1.10 -5.77
CA ILE A 80 -4.50 1.84 -6.51
C ILE A 80 -4.67 1.59 -8.00
N LYS A 81 -4.57 2.68 -8.77
CA LYS A 81 -4.64 2.64 -10.23
C LYS A 81 -3.36 3.21 -10.79
N ALA A 82 -2.74 2.49 -11.70
CA ALA A 82 -1.47 2.89 -12.31
C ALA A 82 -1.37 2.39 -13.74
N ASN A 83 -0.40 2.89 -14.49
CA ASN A 83 -0.15 2.41 -15.84
C ASN A 83 0.30 0.94 -15.83
N ALA A 84 1.06 0.54 -14.83
CA ALA A 84 1.50 -0.82 -14.59
C ALA A 84 2.05 -0.93 -13.19
N PHE A 85 2.34 -2.15 -12.73
CA PHE A 85 2.89 -2.40 -11.41
C PHE A 85 4.14 -3.24 -11.51
N LEU A 86 5.11 -2.96 -10.64
CA LEU A 86 6.26 -3.82 -10.43
C LEU A 86 5.82 -5.05 -9.63
N LEU A 87 6.60 -6.11 -9.73
CA LEU A 87 6.35 -7.32 -8.95
C LEU A 87 6.28 -6.98 -7.46
N HIS A 88 5.20 -7.39 -6.80
CA HIS A 88 4.91 -7.15 -5.37
C HIS A 88 4.80 -5.68 -4.96
N MET A 89 4.74 -4.77 -5.92
CA MET A 89 4.70 -3.33 -5.63
C MET A 89 3.52 -2.95 -4.72
N VAL A 90 2.30 -3.41 -5.05
CA VAL A 90 1.11 -3.07 -4.26
C VAL A 90 1.22 -3.60 -2.84
N ARG A 91 1.67 -4.86 -2.70
CA ARG A 91 1.85 -5.50 -1.40
C ARG A 91 2.87 -4.73 -0.55
N ASN A 92 3.97 -4.30 -1.15
CA ASN A 92 5.02 -3.59 -0.43
C ASN A 92 4.58 -2.18 -0.03
N ILE A 93 3.82 -1.51 -0.90
CA ILE A 93 3.22 -0.21 -0.55
C ILE A 93 2.25 -0.40 0.62
N MET A 94 1.43 -1.45 0.58
CA MET A 94 0.50 -1.72 1.68
C MET A 94 1.24 -1.94 3.00
N GLY A 95 2.35 -2.66 2.97
CA GLY A 95 3.19 -2.85 4.16
C GLY A 95 3.68 -1.52 4.72
N ALA A 96 4.11 -0.60 3.86
CA ALA A 96 4.55 0.72 4.29
C ALA A 96 3.39 1.54 4.85
N LEU A 97 2.20 1.46 4.23
CA LEU A 97 1.00 2.14 4.74
C LEU A 97 0.62 1.62 6.13
N LEU A 98 0.78 0.32 6.38
CA LEU A 98 0.50 -0.24 7.70
C LEU A 98 1.47 0.30 8.76
N GLU A 99 2.74 0.49 8.42
CA GLU A 99 3.70 1.12 9.34
C GLU A 99 3.23 2.52 9.76
N VAL A 100 2.70 3.28 8.81
CA VAL A 100 2.13 4.60 9.08
C VAL A 100 0.85 4.46 9.92
N GLY A 101 -0.02 3.52 9.56
CA GLY A 101 -1.28 3.31 10.28
C GLY A 101 -1.09 2.91 11.73
N PHE A 102 -0.07 2.13 12.03
CA PHE A 102 0.25 1.74 13.40
C PHE A 102 1.00 2.83 14.18
N GLY A 103 1.28 3.96 13.56
CA GLY A 103 1.97 5.05 14.23
C GLY A 103 3.47 4.87 14.35
N LYS A 104 4.05 3.88 13.67
CA LYS A 104 5.50 3.63 13.71
C LYS A 104 6.28 4.60 12.84
N ARG A 105 5.64 5.17 11.84
CA ARG A 105 6.22 6.13 10.91
C ARG A 105 5.23 7.25 10.64
N SER A 106 5.74 8.44 10.33
CA SER A 106 4.90 9.56 9.93
C SER A 106 4.41 9.38 8.49
N ALA A 107 3.33 10.08 8.13
CA ALA A 107 2.75 9.95 6.79
C ALA A 107 3.75 10.31 5.67
N ASN A 108 4.64 11.28 5.90
CA ASN A 108 5.60 11.70 4.90
C ASN A 108 6.81 10.74 4.75
N TRP A 109 6.90 9.72 5.60
CA TRP A 109 7.96 8.71 5.48
C TRP A 109 7.92 8.00 4.12
N ILE A 110 6.73 7.80 3.57
CA ILE A 110 6.57 7.17 2.25
C ILE A 110 7.25 8.00 1.16
N SER A 111 7.12 9.32 1.25
CA SER A 111 7.83 10.23 0.34
C SER A 111 9.35 10.06 0.45
N GLN A 112 9.84 9.92 1.67
CA GLN A 112 11.28 9.73 1.89
C GLN A 112 11.77 8.41 1.29
N LEU A 113 10.98 7.34 1.41
CA LEU A 113 11.32 6.06 0.80
C LEU A 113 11.45 6.17 -0.72
N ILE A 114 10.50 6.83 -1.35
CA ILE A 114 10.49 6.99 -2.80
C ILE A 114 11.66 7.82 -3.27
N GLU A 115 11.93 8.94 -2.59
CA GLU A 115 13.03 9.83 -2.94
C GLU A 115 14.39 9.20 -2.71
N GLY A 116 14.51 8.38 -1.68
CA GLY A 116 15.74 7.67 -1.40
C GLY A 116 16.02 6.51 -2.35
N GLY A 117 14.99 6.02 -3.04
CA GLY A 117 15.11 4.94 -4.00
C GLY A 117 15.40 3.58 -3.40
N ASP A 118 15.49 3.48 -2.07
CA ASP A 118 15.88 2.25 -1.38
C ASP A 118 15.26 2.22 0.02
N ARG A 119 14.92 1.05 0.47
CA ARG A 119 14.37 0.86 1.82
C ARG A 119 15.44 0.42 2.78
#